data_e17111aa7b7d63ae5c2cbd45a493023f
#
_entry.id   e17111aa7b7d63ae5c2cbd45a493023f
#
_cell.length_a   1.000
_cell.length_b   1.000
_cell.length_c   1.000
_cell.angle_alpha   90.00
_cell.angle_beta   90.00
_cell.angle_gamma   90.00
#
_symmetry.space_group_name_H-M   'P 1'
#
loop_
_entity.id
_entity.type
_entity.pdbx_description
1 polymer ?
#
loop_
_entity_poly.entity_id
_entity_poly.type
_entity_poly.pdbx_seq_one_letter_code
_entity_poly.pdbx_strand_id
1 'polypeptide(L)'
;MTTVTTLRTAHTADLTPTELAAARALMDLAFDGDFSDEDWDHGLGGVHALVHDAEGELLAHGSVVQRRVLHNGRSLRVGYVEAVATRPDRQRQGLGGQVMGALEDVVERAYDLGVLSPSEEGEKLYRAHGWQTWTGLVGTLGPQGVTEMPDEDAPMIWGADLDPAHALLIDWRDGDVF
;
A
#
# COMPACT_ATOMS: atom_id res chain seq x y z
N MET A 1 -0.03 -22.33 -20.21
CA MET A 1 1.36 -22.36 -19.71
C MET A 1 1.44 -21.44 -18.49
N THR A 2 1.86 -21.97 -17.37
CA THR A 2 2.08 -21.15 -16.17
C THR A 2 3.38 -20.38 -16.38
N THR A 3 3.30 -19.06 -16.45
CA THR A 3 4.50 -18.21 -16.53
C THR A 3 5.28 -18.40 -15.23
N VAL A 4 6.55 -18.76 -15.33
CA VAL A 4 7.44 -18.83 -14.16
C VAL A 4 7.72 -17.40 -13.72
N THR A 5 7.38 -17.10 -12.47
CA THR A 5 7.63 -15.79 -11.87
C THR A 5 8.52 -15.90 -10.67
N THR A 6 9.27 -14.85 -10.37
CA THR A 6 10.06 -14.70 -9.14
C THR A 6 9.52 -13.53 -8.33
N LEU A 7 9.33 -13.75 -7.03
CA LEU A 7 8.96 -12.71 -6.06
C LEU A 7 10.22 -12.34 -5.25
N ARG A 8 10.49 -11.05 -5.15
CA ARG A 8 11.57 -10.51 -4.32
C ARG A 8 11.02 -9.39 -3.45
N THR A 9 11.45 -9.35 -2.18
CA THR A 9 11.26 -8.18 -1.31
C THR A 9 12.59 -7.49 -1.07
N ALA A 10 12.60 -6.15 -1.08
CA ALA A 10 13.79 -5.35 -0.83
C ALA A 10 13.39 -3.98 -0.27
N HIS A 11 14.21 -3.43 0.63
CA HIS A 11 14.03 -2.05 1.07
C HIS A 11 14.38 -1.10 -0.08
N THR A 12 13.78 0.10 -0.09
CA THR A 12 14.07 1.15 -1.10
C THR A 12 15.57 1.38 -1.28
N ALA A 13 16.34 1.36 -0.17
CA ALA A 13 17.79 1.55 -0.19
C ALA A 13 18.59 0.43 -0.89
N ASP A 14 17.97 -0.75 -1.05
CA ASP A 14 18.58 -1.92 -1.69
C ASP A 14 18.20 -2.07 -3.16
N LEU A 15 17.32 -1.20 -3.66
CA LEU A 15 16.92 -1.15 -5.06
C LEU A 15 17.86 -0.24 -5.86
N THR A 16 18.23 -0.71 -7.03
CA THR A 16 19.00 0.09 -7.98
C THR A 16 18.13 1.20 -8.60
N PRO A 17 18.72 2.28 -9.12
CA PRO A 17 17.98 3.30 -9.87
C PRO A 17 17.16 2.72 -11.03
N THR A 18 17.65 1.68 -11.68
CA THR A 18 16.95 1.01 -12.79
C THR A 18 15.71 0.26 -12.27
N GLU A 19 15.79 -0.43 -11.15
CA GLU A 19 14.65 -1.11 -10.54
C GLU A 19 13.57 -0.10 -10.07
N LEU A 20 13.99 1.00 -9.46
CA LEU A 20 13.08 2.08 -9.07
C LEU A 20 12.40 2.72 -10.27
N ALA A 21 13.14 2.96 -11.36
CA ALA A 21 12.58 3.49 -12.59
C ALA A 21 11.59 2.52 -13.25
N ALA A 22 11.86 1.21 -13.21
CA ALA A 22 10.94 0.19 -13.71
C ALA A 22 9.64 0.13 -12.89
N ALA A 23 9.74 0.25 -11.56
CA ALA A 23 8.58 0.29 -10.69
C ALA A 23 7.74 1.55 -10.95
N ARG A 24 8.37 2.73 -11.08
CA ARG A 24 7.67 3.96 -11.44
C ARG A 24 6.98 3.85 -12.80
N ALA A 25 7.65 3.33 -13.81
CA ALA A 25 7.07 3.13 -15.14
C ALA A 25 5.86 2.16 -15.11
N LEU A 26 5.91 1.14 -14.25
CA LEU A 26 4.76 0.25 -14.02
C LEU A 26 3.55 1.02 -13.45
N MET A 27 3.77 1.94 -12.50
CA MET A 27 2.70 2.78 -11.96
C MET A 27 2.09 3.67 -13.05
N ASP A 28 2.92 4.36 -13.83
CA ASP A 28 2.46 5.20 -14.94
C ASP A 28 1.63 4.41 -15.95
N LEU A 29 2.04 3.18 -16.25
CA LEU A 29 1.31 2.28 -17.16
C LEU A 29 -0.02 1.80 -16.55
N ALA A 30 -0.01 1.38 -15.28
CA ALA A 30 -1.19 0.78 -14.63
C ALA A 30 -2.27 1.81 -14.30
N PHE A 31 -1.88 3.06 -14.05
CA PHE A 31 -2.78 4.17 -13.71
C PHE A 31 -2.99 5.16 -14.86
N ASP A 32 -2.66 4.78 -16.11
CA ASP A 32 -2.82 5.61 -17.31
C ASP A 32 -2.22 7.02 -17.19
N GLY A 33 -1.10 7.14 -16.48
CA GLY A 33 -0.42 8.40 -16.21
C GLY A 33 -1.02 9.24 -15.08
N ASP A 34 -2.06 8.77 -14.44
CA ASP A 34 -2.69 9.41 -13.27
C ASP A 34 -2.07 8.91 -11.95
N PHE A 35 -0.74 8.95 -11.88
CA PHE A 35 0.06 8.60 -10.71
C PHE A 35 1.08 9.70 -10.48
N SER A 36 0.89 10.52 -9.44
CA SER A 36 1.68 11.72 -9.21
C SER A 36 3.08 11.42 -8.66
N ASP A 37 3.93 12.44 -8.61
CA ASP A 37 5.23 12.34 -7.95
C ASP A 37 5.10 12.20 -6.43
N GLU A 38 4.06 12.80 -5.83
CA GLU A 38 3.73 12.62 -4.42
C GLU A 38 3.30 11.16 -4.15
N ASP A 39 2.43 10.57 -4.99
CA ASP A 39 2.02 9.16 -4.83
C ASP A 39 3.24 8.23 -4.90
N TRP A 40 4.18 8.52 -5.79
CA TRP A 40 5.42 7.77 -5.86
C TRP A 40 6.28 7.93 -4.59
N ASP A 41 6.45 9.16 -4.12
CA ASP A 41 7.19 9.46 -2.88
C ASP A 41 6.62 8.73 -1.66
N HIS A 42 5.29 8.62 -1.59
CA HIS A 42 4.60 7.90 -0.52
C HIS A 42 5.01 6.42 -0.43
N GLY A 43 5.34 5.80 -1.53
CA GLY A 43 5.76 4.40 -1.60
C GLY A 43 7.23 4.15 -1.26
N LEU A 44 8.03 5.20 -1.07
CA LEU A 44 9.46 5.10 -0.84
C LEU A 44 9.82 5.06 0.66
N GLY A 45 10.99 4.53 0.96
CA GLY A 45 11.53 4.44 2.31
C GLY A 45 11.07 3.21 3.11
N GLY A 46 10.37 2.29 2.48
CA GLY A 46 9.91 1.03 3.05
C GLY A 46 10.38 -0.20 2.30
N VAL A 47 9.62 -1.27 2.40
CA VAL A 47 9.86 -2.55 1.74
C VAL A 47 8.99 -2.66 0.50
N HIS A 48 9.62 -2.97 -0.63
CA HIS A 48 8.96 -3.25 -1.90
C HIS A 48 8.82 -4.75 -2.12
N ALA A 49 7.70 -5.17 -2.70
CA ALA A 49 7.51 -6.50 -3.26
C ALA A 49 7.48 -6.37 -4.79
N LEU A 50 8.34 -7.12 -5.46
CA LEU A 50 8.51 -7.07 -6.91
C LEU A 50 8.35 -8.48 -7.48
N VAL A 51 7.48 -8.61 -8.47
CA VAL A 51 7.27 -9.86 -9.20
C VAL A 51 7.79 -9.69 -10.62
N HIS A 52 8.74 -10.54 -10.99
CA HIS A 52 9.34 -10.54 -12.32
C HIS A 52 9.03 -11.83 -13.07
N ASP A 53 9.02 -11.79 -14.39
CA ASP A 53 9.02 -12.98 -15.23
C ASP A 53 10.41 -13.60 -15.38
N ALA A 54 10.50 -14.67 -16.20
CA ALA A 54 11.75 -15.37 -16.45
C ALA A 54 12.78 -14.53 -17.23
N GLU A 55 12.33 -13.52 -17.95
CA GLU A 55 13.14 -12.58 -18.72
C GLU A 55 13.61 -11.40 -17.87
N GLY A 56 13.12 -11.28 -16.64
CA GLY A 56 13.47 -10.19 -15.71
C GLY A 56 12.61 -8.95 -15.85
N GLU A 57 11.51 -9.00 -16.59
CA GLU A 57 10.55 -7.91 -16.71
C GLU A 57 9.70 -7.80 -15.44
N LEU A 58 9.50 -6.59 -14.92
CA LEU A 58 8.65 -6.34 -13.77
C LEU A 58 7.17 -6.45 -14.16
N LEU A 59 6.46 -7.36 -13.52
CA LEU A 59 5.04 -7.66 -13.78
C LEU A 59 4.09 -7.06 -12.75
N ALA A 60 4.51 -7.00 -11.49
CA ALA A 60 3.72 -6.45 -10.40
C ALA A 60 4.60 -5.88 -9.30
N HIS A 61 4.09 -4.90 -8.61
CA HIS A 61 4.77 -4.16 -7.55
C HIS A 61 3.78 -3.77 -6.46
N GLY A 62 4.28 -3.59 -5.26
CA GLY A 62 3.66 -2.89 -4.15
C GLY A 62 4.73 -2.54 -3.14
N SER A 63 4.45 -1.61 -2.27
CA SER A 63 5.35 -1.28 -1.16
C SER A 63 4.59 -1.14 0.15
N VAL A 64 5.30 -1.27 1.25
CA VAL A 64 4.80 -0.98 2.59
C VAL A 64 5.76 -0.04 3.28
N VAL A 65 5.23 1.07 3.76
CA VAL A 65 5.97 2.11 4.49
C VAL A 65 5.44 2.22 5.91
N GLN A 66 6.28 2.66 6.83
CA GLN A 66 5.83 2.90 8.20
C GLN A 66 5.08 4.23 8.30
N ARG A 67 3.87 4.17 8.86
CA ARG A 67 3.13 5.36 9.27
C ARG A 67 2.65 5.22 10.71
N ARG A 68 2.18 6.31 11.30
CA ARG A 68 1.58 6.31 12.63
C ARG A 68 0.09 6.64 12.54
N VAL A 69 -0.69 5.89 13.30
CA VAL A 69 -2.11 6.17 13.53
C VAL A 69 -2.34 6.35 15.01
N LEU A 70 -2.92 7.49 15.38
CA LEU A 70 -3.45 7.69 16.72
C LEU A 70 -4.87 7.15 16.75
N HIS A 71 -5.11 6.17 17.62
CA HIS A 71 -6.41 5.53 17.80
C HIS A 71 -6.65 5.29 19.29
N ASN A 72 -7.76 5.83 19.82
CA ASN A 72 -8.13 5.70 21.21
C ASN A 72 -6.96 6.01 22.18
N GLY A 73 -6.26 7.12 21.95
CA GLY A 73 -5.14 7.58 22.77
C GLY A 73 -3.83 6.79 22.62
N ARG A 74 -3.77 5.81 21.71
CA ARG A 74 -2.56 5.01 21.42
C ARG A 74 -2.00 5.35 20.05
N SER A 75 -0.68 5.53 19.98
CA SER A 75 0.03 5.66 18.70
C SER A 75 0.43 4.28 18.20
N LEU A 76 -0.26 3.81 17.18
CA LEU A 76 -0.03 2.52 16.54
C LEU A 76 1.01 2.66 15.43
N ARG A 77 1.89 1.66 15.32
CA ARG A 77 2.83 1.53 14.21
C ARG A 77 2.13 0.79 13.07
N VAL A 78 1.92 1.49 11.96
CA VAL A 78 1.15 1.00 10.81
C VAL A 78 2.09 0.67 9.65
N GLY A 79 1.91 -0.50 9.06
CA GLY A 79 2.40 -0.79 7.72
C GLY A 79 1.38 -0.27 6.70
N TYR A 80 1.70 0.85 6.05
CA TYR A 80 0.82 1.45 5.06
C TYR A 80 1.21 0.95 3.66
N VAL A 81 0.27 0.28 3.00
CA VAL A 81 0.50 -0.31 1.68
C VAL A 81 0.26 0.73 0.60
N GLU A 82 1.24 0.87 -0.28
CA GLU A 82 1.29 1.88 -1.33
C GLU A 82 1.66 1.26 -2.68
N ALA A 83 1.34 1.97 -3.76
CA ALA A 83 1.84 1.71 -5.10
C ALA A 83 1.67 0.24 -5.54
N VAL A 84 0.50 -0.34 -5.27
CA VAL A 84 0.15 -1.69 -5.70
C VAL A 84 -0.34 -1.65 -7.14
N ALA A 85 0.37 -2.31 -8.03
CA ALA A 85 0.00 -2.39 -9.43
C ALA A 85 0.44 -3.72 -10.06
N THR A 86 -0.33 -4.15 -11.05
CA THR A 86 0.01 -5.25 -11.96
C THR A 86 -0.08 -4.74 -13.39
N ARG A 87 0.86 -5.12 -14.23
CA ARG A 87 0.82 -4.80 -15.67
C ARG A 87 -0.57 -5.12 -16.24
N PRO A 88 -1.19 -4.20 -17.00
CA PRO A 88 -2.54 -4.39 -17.54
C PRO A 88 -2.71 -5.67 -18.36
N ASP A 89 -1.69 -6.05 -19.13
CA ASP A 89 -1.68 -7.26 -19.97
C ASP A 89 -1.42 -8.55 -19.16
N ARG A 90 -1.17 -8.44 -17.86
CA ARG A 90 -0.86 -9.57 -16.95
C ARG A 90 -1.80 -9.67 -15.77
N GLN A 91 -2.89 -8.93 -15.78
CA GLN A 91 -3.91 -8.99 -14.73
C GLN A 91 -4.61 -10.35 -14.67
N ARG A 92 -5.23 -10.66 -13.53
CA ARG A 92 -5.96 -11.92 -13.25
C ARG A 92 -5.11 -13.20 -13.36
N GLN A 93 -3.81 -13.06 -13.16
CA GLN A 93 -2.86 -14.19 -13.08
C GLN A 93 -2.34 -14.43 -11.66
N GLY A 94 -2.95 -13.82 -10.63
CA GLY A 94 -2.57 -13.97 -9.24
C GLY A 94 -1.34 -13.15 -8.81
N LEU A 95 -0.82 -12.27 -9.68
CA LEU A 95 0.40 -11.50 -9.40
C LEU A 95 0.19 -10.48 -8.27
N GLY A 96 -0.96 -9.78 -8.27
CA GLY A 96 -1.33 -8.88 -7.17
C GLY A 96 -1.43 -9.61 -5.84
N GLY A 97 -1.94 -10.84 -5.84
CA GLY A 97 -2.00 -11.69 -4.64
C GLY A 97 -0.61 -12.07 -4.12
N GLN A 98 0.35 -12.33 -5.00
CA GLN A 98 1.75 -12.58 -4.60
C GLN A 98 2.36 -11.35 -3.93
N VAL A 99 2.14 -10.15 -4.50
CA VAL A 99 2.58 -8.88 -3.91
C VAL A 99 1.95 -8.68 -2.54
N MET A 100 0.63 -8.79 -2.43
CA MET A 100 -0.07 -8.57 -1.16
C MET A 100 0.38 -9.57 -0.08
N GLY A 101 0.51 -10.85 -0.40
CA GLY A 101 1.00 -11.86 0.55
C GLY A 101 2.38 -11.51 1.10
N ALA A 102 3.30 -11.03 0.26
CA ALA A 102 4.63 -10.61 0.70
C ALA A 102 4.60 -9.37 1.60
N LEU A 103 3.73 -8.38 1.29
CA LEU A 103 3.58 -7.18 2.10
C LEU A 103 2.87 -7.48 3.43
N GLU A 104 1.88 -8.35 3.43
CA GLU A 104 1.18 -8.84 4.63
C GLU A 104 2.14 -9.56 5.59
N ASP A 105 3.05 -10.37 5.08
CA ASP A 105 4.11 -10.98 5.88
C ASP A 105 5.01 -9.93 6.57
N VAL A 106 5.30 -8.81 5.90
CA VAL A 106 6.05 -7.70 6.51
C VAL A 106 5.20 -7.00 7.58
N VAL A 107 3.92 -6.75 7.29
CA VAL A 107 3.00 -6.13 8.26
C VAL A 107 2.91 -6.98 9.52
N GLU A 108 2.66 -8.28 9.39
CA GLU A 108 2.53 -9.20 10.52
C GLU A 108 3.76 -9.20 11.43
N ARG A 109 4.96 -9.10 10.85
CA ARG A 109 6.21 -9.18 11.61
C ARG A 109 6.71 -7.87 12.18
N ALA A 110 6.33 -6.72 11.58
CA ALA A 110 6.95 -5.44 11.89
C ALA A 110 5.98 -4.37 12.43
N TYR A 111 4.67 -4.54 12.25
CA TYR A 111 3.67 -3.50 12.51
C TYR A 111 2.55 -4.00 13.43
N ASP A 112 1.81 -3.07 14.01
CA ASP A 112 0.63 -3.39 14.82
C ASP A 112 -0.57 -3.76 13.93
N LEU A 113 -0.65 -3.17 12.73
CA LEU A 113 -1.66 -3.45 11.70
C LEU A 113 -1.20 -2.93 10.35
N GLY A 114 -1.91 -3.36 9.29
CA GLY A 114 -1.85 -2.80 7.95
C GLY A 114 -2.98 -1.80 7.72
N VAL A 115 -2.69 -0.76 6.94
CA VAL A 115 -3.69 0.18 6.41
C VAL A 115 -3.39 0.43 4.94
N LEU A 116 -4.41 0.62 4.13
CA LEU A 116 -4.29 1.07 2.76
C LEU A 116 -5.53 1.88 2.34
N SER A 117 -5.36 2.73 1.34
CA SER A 117 -6.47 3.37 0.64
C SER A 117 -6.75 2.59 -0.65
N PRO A 118 -7.91 1.90 -0.77
CA PRO A 118 -8.15 1.05 -1.92
C PRO A 118 -8.54 1.88 -3.15
N SER A 119 -7.99 1.53 -4.32
CA SER A 119 -8.63 1.89 -5.58
C SER A 119 -9.87 1.01 -5.81
N GLU A 120 -10.82 1.48 -6.60
CA GLU A 120 -12.02 0.71 -6.93
C GLU A 120 -11.67 -0.67 -7.53
N GLU A 121 -10.67 -0.72 -8.39
CA GLU A 121 -10.20 -1.99 -9.00
C GLU A 121 -9.50 -2.91 -8.00
N GLY A 122 -8.77 -2.35 -7.03
CA GLY A 122 -8.00 -3.11 -6.05
C GLY A 122 -8.83 -3.69 -4.91
N GLU A 123 -9.98 -3.10 -4.60
CA GLU A 123 -10.78 -3.46 -3.42
C GLU A 123 -11.12 -4.95 -3.35
N LYS A 124 -11.44 -5.57 -4.50
CA LYS A 124 -11.75 -7.00 -4.56
C LYS A 124 -10.56 -7.87 -4.15
N LEU A 125 -9.35 -7.50 -4.58
CA LEU A 125 -8.11 -8.19 -4.19
C LEU A 125 -7.90 -8.09 -2.67
N TYR A 126 -8.00 -6.90 -2.12
CA TYR A 126 -7.80 -6.68 -0.69
C TYR A 126 -8.82 -7.42 0.17
N ARG A 127 -10.10 -7.39 -0.20
CA ARG A 127 -11.15 -8.18 0.48
C ARG A 127 -10.86 -9.69 0.44
N ALA A 128 -10.38 -10.21 -0.68
CA ALA A 128 -10.01 -11.62 -0.79
C ALA A 128 -8.83 -12.01 0.12
N HIS A 129 -7.99 -11.05 0.49
CA HIS A 129 -6.88 -11.19 1.44
C HIS A 129 -7.27 -10.92 2.90
N GLY A 130 -8.55 -10.65 3.18
CA GLY A 130 -9.05 -10.43 4.54
C GLY A 130 -8.95 -8.98 5.03
N TRP A 131 -8.63 -8.03 4.16
CA TRP A 131 -8.70 -6.61 4.49
C TRP A 131 -10.14 -6.17 4.67
N GLN A 132 -10.40 -5.32 5.63
CA GLN A 132 -11.74 -4.86 5.99
C GLN A 132 -11.84 -3.34 5.84
N THR A 133 -12.94 -2.89 5.25
CA THR A 133 -13.23 -1.46 5.17
C THR A 133 -13.41 -0.87 6.56
N TRP A 134 -12.69 0.20 6.86
CA TRP A 134 -12.89 0.96 8.09
C TRP A 134 -14.25 1.65 8.09
N THR A 135 -15.00 1.55 9.17
CA THR A 135 -16.36 2.10 9.29
C THR A 135 -16.46 3.29 10.24
N GLY A 136 -15.37 3.61 10.94
CA GLY A 136 -15.29 4.77 11.83
C GLY A 136 -14.86 6.04 11.10
N LEU A 137 -14.75 7.12 11.85
CA LEU A 137 -14.22 8.38 11.35
C LEU A 137 -12.72 8.26 11.03
N VAL A 138 -12.27 9.01 10.06
CA VAL A 138 -10.87 9.21 9.73
C VAL A 138 -10.48 10.67 9.85
N GLY A 139 -9.20 10.92 10.06
CA GLY A 139 -8.65 12.25 10.12
C GLY A 139 -7.12 12.22 10.07
N THR A 140 -6.52 13.38 10.17
CA THR A 140 -5.06 13.52 10.17
C THR A 140 -4.59 14.34 11.36
N LEU A 141 -3.40 14.02 11.84
CA LEU A 141 -2.65 14.82 12.80
C LEU A 141 -1.57 15.57 12.02
N GLY A 142 -1.88 16.82 11.66
CA GLY A 142 -1.05 17.66 10.83
C GLY A 142 -0.48 18.89 11.56
N PRO A 143 0.12 19.82 10.81
CA PRO A 143 0.75 21.02 11.38
C PRO A 143 -0.18 21.92 12.19
N GLN A 144 -1.50 21.81 11.96
CA GLN A 144 -2.53 22.59 12.67
C GLN A 144 -3.27 21.77 13.73
N GLY A 145 -2.77 20.59 14.07
CA GLY A 145 -3.39 19.65 14.99
C GLY A 145 -4.27 18.62 14.28
N VAL A 146 -5.30 18.15 14.97
CA VAL A 146 -6.23 17.15 14.43
C VAL A 146 -7.20 17.81 13.46
N THR A 147 -7.32 17.21 12.27
CA THR A 147 -8.33 17.57 11.26
C THR A 147 -9.14 16.32 10.93
N GLU A 148 -10.46 16.37 11.15
CA GLU A 148 -11.37 15.33 10.70
C GLU A 148 -11.57 15.40 9.17
N MET A 149 -11.67 14.23 8.53
CA MET A 149 -11.83 14.10 7.09
C MET A 149 -13.09 13.26 6.77
N PRO A 150 -14.30 13.83 6.99
CA PRO A 150 -15.55 13.07 6.90
C PRO A 150 -15.92 12.65 5.46
N ASP A 151 -15.38 13.35 4.47
CA ASP A 151 -15.60 13.08 3.05
C ASP A 151 -14.51 12.21 2.42
N GLU A 152 -13.54 11.75 3.22
CA GLU A 152 -12.48 10.87 2.76
C GLU A 152 -13.02 9.47 2.46
N ASP A 153 -12.55 8.86 1.38
CA ASP A 153 -12.85 7.47 1.09
C ASP A 153 -12.30 6.57 2.20
N ALA A 154 -13.12 5.61 2.62
CA ALA A 154 -12.77 4.76 3.75
C ALA A 154 -11.54 3.91 3.46
N PRO A 155 -10.48 3.98 4.28
CA PRO A 155 -9.34 3.08 4.14
C PRO A 155 -9.75 1.65 4.51
N MET A 156 -8.90 0.70 4.16
CA MET A 156 -9.00 -0.68 4.63
C MET A 156 -7.93 -0.96 5.67
N ILE A 157 -8.27 -1.82 6.64
CA ILE A 157 -7.36 -2.26 7.70
C ILE A 157 -7.20 -3.79 7.68
N TRP A 158 -6.06 -4.26 8.16
CA TRP A 158 -5.72 -5.68 8.23
C TRP A 158 -4.85 -6.01 9.44
N GLY A 159 -5.05 -7.19 10.03
CA GLY A 159 -4.19 -7.72 11.08
C GLY A 159 -4.52 -7.21 12.49
N ALA A 160 -5.50 -6.34 12.66
CA ALA A 160 -5.99 -5.90 13.97
C ALA A 160 -7.50 -5.65 13.94
N ASP A 161 -8.12 -5.81 15.09
CA ASP A 161 -9.52 -5.46 15.32
C ASP A 161 -9.55 -4.16 16.14
N LEU A 162 -10.00 -3.07 15.51
CA LEU A 162 -10.06 -1.75 16.11
C LEU A 162 -11.52 -1.31 16.30
N ASP A 163 -11.80 -0.61 17.41
CA ASP A 163 -13.13 -0.11 17.72
C ASP A 163 -13.47 1.11 16.82
N PRO A 164 -14.47 1.01 15.94
CA PRO A 164 -14.85 2.11 15.04
C PRO A 164 -15.50 3.30 15.75
N ALA A 165 -15.81 3.20 17.05
CA ALA A 165 -16.24 4.34 17.86
C ALA A 165 -15.14 5.39 18.06
N HIS A 166 -13.88 5.03 17.83
CA HIS A 166 -12.72 5.93 17.91
C HIS A 166 -12.15 6.16 16.52
N ALA A 167 -11.84 7.41 16.19
CA ALA A 167 -11.29 7.77 14.88
C ALA A 167 -9.90 7.16 14.63
N LEU A 168 -9.58 6.91 13.36
CA LEU A 168 -8.21 6.73 12.88
C LEU A 168 -7.64 8.09 12.50
N LEU A 169 -6.64 8.57 13.24
CA LEU A 169 -5.93 9.81 12.95
C LEU A 169 -4.53 9.49 12.46
N ILE A 170 -4.35 9.59 11.14
CA ILE A 170 -3.09 9.25 10.51
C ILE A 170 -2.13 10.45 10.53
N ASP A 171 -0.83 10.18 10.55
CA ASP A 171 0.19 11.20 10.41
C ASP A 171 0.06 11.94 9.07
N TRP A 172 0.32 13.25 9.11
CA TRP A 172 0.21 14.11 7.94
C TRP A 172 1.37 13.86 6.96
N ARG A 173 1.08 14.04 5.66
CA ARG A 173 2.05 14.05 4.56
C ARG A 173 1.56 14.97 3.44
N ASP A 174 2.45 15.39 2.54
CA ASP A 174 2.08 16.13 1.33
C ASP A 174 1.29 15.24 0.37
N GLY A 175 0.41 15.82 -0.43
CA GLY A 175 -0.48 15.10 -1.32
C GLY A 175 -1.64 14.44 -0.57
N ASP A 176 -2.07 13.27 -1.06
CA ASP A 176 -3.11 12.48 -0.40
C ASP A 176 -2.64 11.98 0.97
N VAL A 177 -3.44 12.28 1.99
CA VAL A 177 -3.12 11.90 3.37
C VAL A 177 -3.33 10.40 3.60
N PHE A 178 -4.35 9.82 2.94
CA PHE A 178 -4.66 8.39 2.98
C PHE A 178 -4.26 7.68 1.72
#